data_46af91da33171031e5a4bfb0fdbe5b72
#
_entry.id   46af91da33171031e5a4bfb0fdbe5b72
#
_cell.length_a   1.000
_cell.length_b   1.000
_cell.length_c   1.000
_cell.angle_alpha   90.00
_cell.angle_beta   90.00
_cell.angle_gamma   90.00
#
_symmetry.space_group_name_H-M   'P 1'
#
loop_
_entity.id
_entity.type
_entity.pdbx_description
1 polymer ?
#
loop_
_entity_poly.entity_id
_entity_poly.type
_entity_poly.pdbx_seq_one_letter_code
_entity_poly.pdbx_strand_id
1 'polypeptide(L)'
;MSDQETLIKNLSQTWPIPSKTSPIIIIGTGGIVKDAHLPAYKKAGFEVAGLYDVDKDKADLLAKEYEINTVFNSFEAAFANKDCVFDLALPPANLLEAVEKLPENIYAIFQKPLGRTLQEGNDIRKICHKK
;
A
#
# COMPACT_ATOMS: atom_id res chain seq x y z
N MET A 1 -29.89 2.54 -30.63
CA MET A 1 -28.59 2.74 -29.96
C MET A 1 -27.51 2.16 -30.85
N SER A 2 -26.43 2.89 -31.07
CA SER A 2 -25.28 2.35 -31.77
C SER A 2 -24.57 1.30 -30.90
N ASP A 3 -23.80 0.38 -31.51
CA ASP A 3 -23.00 -0.59 -30.77
C ASP A 3 -22.03 0.08 -29.79
N GLN A 4 -21.52 1.27 -30.13
CA GLN A 4 -20.68 2.08 -29.27
C GLN A 4 -21.40 2.59 -28.02
N GLU A 5 -22.66 3.04 -28.16
CA GLU A 5 -23.45 3.50 -27.01
C GLU A 5 -23.79 2.35 -26.06
N THR A 6 -24.02 1.16 -26.61
CA THR A 6 -24.26 -0.05 -25.81
C THR A 6 -22.99 -0.49 -25.08
N LEU A 7 -21.84 -0.43 -25.72
CA LEU A 7 -20.54 -0.71 -25.09
C LEU A 7 -20.24 0.27 -23.94
N ILE A 8 -20.46 1.56 -24.14
CA ILE A 8 -20.23 2.59 -23.12
C ILE A 8 -21.15 2.39 -21.90
N LYS A 9 -22.43 2.04 -22.12
CA LYS A 9 -23.37 1.75 -21.02
C LYS A 9 -22.99 0.52 -20.19
N ASN A 10 -22.30 -0.44 -20.78
CA ASN A 10 -21.86 -1.66 -20.13
C ASN A 10 -20.48 -1.53 -19.46
N LEU A 11 -19.77 -0.40 -19.66
CA LEU A 11 -18.53 -0.11 -18.93
C LEU A 11 -18.84 0.15 -17.45
N SER A 12 -18.28 -0.67 -16.60
CA SER A 12 -18.34 -0.49 -15.15
C SER A 12 -16.94 -0.23 -14.61
N GLN A 13 -16.81 0.82 -13.82
CA GLN A 13 -15.57 1.13 -13.06
C GLN A 13 -15.64 0.59 -11.62
N THR A 14 -16.72 -0.13 -11.30
CA THR A 14 -16.88 -0.73 -9.97
C THR A 14 -16.41 -2.17 -9.99
N TRP A 15 -15.55 -2.52 -9.03
CA TRP A 15 -15.10 -3.87 -8.80
C TRP A 15 -15.78 -4.46 -7.57
N PRO A 16 -16.06 -5.76 -7.55
CA PRO A 16 -16.64 -6.38 -6.36
C PRO A 16 -15.67 -6.26 -5.18
N ILE A 17 -16.18 -5.77 -4.07
CA ILE A 17 -15.43 -5.70 -2.82
C ILE A 17 -15.41 -7.10 -2.20
N PRO A 18 -14.26 -7.59 -1.71
CA PRO A 18 -14.18 -8.86 -0.99
C PRO A 18 -15.11 -8.88 0.23
N SER A 19 -15.74 -10.01 0.48
CA SER A 19 -16.58 -10.18 1.66
C SER A 19 -15.81 -10.16 2.98
N LYS A 20 -14.51 -10.47 2.92
CA LYS A 20 -13.57 -10.42 4.04
C LYS A 20 -12.35 -9.61 3.63
N THR A 21 -12.04 -8.58 4.39
CA THR A 21 -10.88 -7.70 4.18
C THR A 21 -9.90 -7.84 5.34
N SER A 22 -8.62 -7.65 5.07
CA SER A 22 -7.59 -7.52 6.10
C SER A 22 -7.25 -6.04 6.29
N PRO A 23 -6.91 -5.60 7.51
CA PRO A 23 -6.43 -4.25 7.75
C PRO A 23 -5.17 -3.95 6.94
N ILE A 24 -5.01 -2.68 6.56
CA ILE A 24 -3.88 -2.22 5.75
C ILE A 24 -2.94 -1.40 6.62
N ILE A 25 -1.64 -1.68 6.53
CA ILE A 25 -0.58 -0.82 7.09
C ILE A 25 0.18 -0.21 5.92
N ILE A 26 0.25 1.12 5.90
CA ILE A 26 0.91 1.85 4.82
C ILE A 26 2.32 2.25 5.26
N ILE A 27 3.30 1.92 4.43
CA ILE A 27 4.71 2.26 4.61
C ILE A 27 5.09 3.31 3.58
N GLY A 28 5.33 4.53 4.06
CA GLY A 28 5.49 5.74 3.26
C GLY A 28 4.20 6.56 3.18
N THR A 29 4.31 7.86 3.43
CA THR A 29 3.17 8.80 3.47
C THR A 29 3.34 9.94 2.46
N GLY A 30 3.88 9.61 1.30
CA GLY A 30 4.08 10.56 0.20
C GLY A 30 2.78 10.97 -0.50
N GLY A 31 2.92 11.81 -1.53
CA GLY A 31 1.78 12.36 -2.27
C GLY A 31 0.84 11.30 -2.82
N ILE A 32 1.34 10.20 -3.35
CA ILE A 32 0.48 9.13 -3.90
C ILE A 32 -0.42 8.50 -2.82
N VAL A 33 0.06 8.38 -1.60
CA VAL A 33 -0.74 7.86 -0.48
C VAL A 33 -1.83 8.83 -0.12
N LYS A 34 -1.49 10.11 0.01
CA LYS A 34 -2.43 11.17 0.34
C LYS A 34 -3.50 11.35 -0.74
N ASP A 35 -3.07 11.41 -2.01
CA ASP A 35 -3.93 11.82 -3.11
C ASP A 35 -4.69 10.66 -3.78
N ALA A 36 -4.24 9.41 -3.57
CA ALA A 36 -4.85 8.25 -4.21
C ALA A 36 -5.15 7.08 -3.27
N HIS A 37 -4.16 6.56 -2.51
CA HIS A 37 -4.37 5.32 -1.74
C HIS A 37 -5.39 5.52 -0.63
N LEU A 38 -5.18 6.49 0.26
CA LEU A 38 -6.09 6.74 1.39
C LEU A 38 -7.51 7.12 0.93
N PRO A 39 -7.72 8.02 -0.06
CA PRO A 39 -9.04 8.25 -0.61
C PRO A 39 -9.71 6.99 -1.17
N ALA A 40 -8.96 6.14 -1.87
CA ALA A 40 -9.48 4.89 -2.43
C ALA A 40 -9.86 3.89 -1.32
N TYR A 41 -9.01 3.70 -0.32
CA TYR A 41 -9.31 2.82 0.81
C TYR A 41 -10.51 3.29 1.61
N LYS A 42 -10.61 4.59 1.88
CA LYS A 42 -11.78 5.18 2.56
C LYS A 42 -13.05 4.98 1.76
N LYS A 43 -13.02 5.22 0.44
CA LYS A 43 -14.17 5.02 -0.46
C LYS A 43 -14.60 3.55 -0.53
N ALA A 44 -13.65 2.62 -0.52
CA ALA A 44 -13.92 1.19 -0.57
C ALA A 44 -14.28 0.59 0.80
N GLY A 45 -14.15 1.34 1.89
CA GLY A 45 -14.42 0.86 3.24
C GLY A 45 -13.34 -0.08 3.79
N PHE A 46 -12.11 0.00 3.27
CA PHE A 46 -10.99 -0.75 3.83
C PHE A 46 -10.43 -0.05 5.07
N GLU A 47 -10.14 -0.84 6.09
CA GLU A 47 -9.50 -0.36 7.31
C GLU A 47 -8.01 -0.09 7.06
N VAL A 48 -7.56 1.11 7.41
CA VAL A 48 -6.13 1.44 7.50
C VAL A 48 -5.73 1.41 8.98
N ALA A 49 -5.04 0.35 9.37
CA ALA A 49 -4.67 0.09 10.77
C ALA A 49 -3.52 0.97 11.25
N GLY A 50 -2.69 1.49 10.35
CA GLY A 50 -1.60 2.36 10.75
C GLY A 50 -0.74 2.84 9.59
N LEU A 51 0.09 3.82 9.89
CA LEU A 51 1.04 4.45 8.98
C LEU A 51 2.46 4.37 9.54
N TYR A 52 3.44 4.30 8.65
CA TYR A 52 4.84 4.53 8.96
C TYR A 52 5.49 5.39 7.90
N ASP A 53 6.27 6.36 8.31
CA ASP A 53 7.17 7.15 7.47
C ASP A 53 8.44 7.49 8.27
N VAL A 54 9.56 7.68 7.58
CA VAL A 54 10.79 8.20 8.20
C VAL A 54 10.59 9.64 8.68
N ASP A 55 9.72 10.40 8.02
CA ASP A 55 9.23 11.70 8.46
C ASP A 55 7.96 11.50 9.29
N LYS A 56 8.16 11.37 10.60
CA LYS A 56 7.07 11.12 11.55
C LYS A 56 6.01 12.22 11.55
N ASP A 57 6.41 13.48 11.42
CA ASP A 57 5.48 14.61 11.43
C ASP A 57 4.52 14.54 10.24
N LYS A 58 5.03 14.12 9.09
CA LYS A 58 4.23 13.87 7.89
C LYS A 58 3.22 12.75 8.09
N ALA A 59 3.65 11.64 8.69
CA ALA A 59 2.76 10.53 9.02
C ALA A 59 1.70 10.93 10.06
N ASP A 60 2.07 11.66 11.10
CA ASP A 60 1.15 12.13 12.14
C ASP A 60 0.07 13.08 11.57
N LEU A 61 0.46 14.01 10.68
CA LEU A 61 -0.49 14.91 10.01
C LEU A 61 -1.50 14.14 9.16
N LEU A 62 -1.01 13.17 8.39
CA LEU A 62 -1.87 12.37 7.53
C LEU A 62 -2.78 11.43 8.34
N ALA A 63 -2.26 10.84 9.41
CA ALA A 63 -3.03 10.03 10.34
C ALA A 63 -4.18 10.83 10.97
N LYS A 64 -3.92 12.08 11.36
CA LYS A 64 -4.95 12.98 11.90
C LYS A 64 -6.03 13.31 10.85
N GLU A 65 -5.63 13.60 9.60
CA GLU A 65 -6.56 13.92 8.52
C GLU A 65 -7.52 12.77 8.20
N TYR A 66 -7.03 11.53 8.28
CA TYR A 66 -7.78 10.32 7.95
C TYR A 66 -8.28 9.54 9.17
N GLU A 67 -8.13 10.10 10.38
CA GLU A 67 -8.56 9.48 11.64
C GLU A 67 -7.94 8.09 11.89
N ILE A 68 -6.65 7.94 11.49
CA ILE A 68 -5.88 6.71 11.70
C ILE A 68 -5.21 6.79 13.07
N ASN A 69 -5.48 5.84 13.94
CA ASN A 69 -5.07 5.92 15.36
C ASN A 69 -3.60 5.57 15.60
N THR A 70 -2.95 4.87 14.65
CA THR A 70 -1.61 4.34 14.87
C THR A 70 -0.61 4.91 13.86
N VAL A 71 0.46 5.51 14.39
CA VAL A 71 1.67 5.86 13.62
C VAL A 71 2.85 5.11 14.23
N PHE A 72 3.43 4.21 13.45
CA PHE A 72 4.55 3.39 13.90
C PHE A 72 5.86 4.19 13.93
N ASN A 73 6.76 3.84 14.84
CA ASN A 73 8.04 4.51 14.99
C ASN A 73 9.20 3.82 14.23
N SER A 74 8.96 2.62 13.71
CA SER A 74 9.95 1.85 12.96
C SER A 74 9.31 0.83 12.01
N PHE A 75 10.09 0.33 11.05
CA PHE A 75 9.68 -0.82 10.23
C PHE A 75 9.33 -2.03 11.08
N GLU A 76 10.16 -2.31 12.09
CA GLU A 76 10.01 -3.47 12.96
C GLU A 76 8.68 -3.42 13.71
N ALA A 77 8.31 -2.24 14.21
CA ALA A 77 7.03 -2.04 14.90
C ALA A 77 5.83 -2.22 13.95
N ALA A 78 5.92 -1.70 12.72
CA ALA A 78 4.88 -1.90 11.70
C ALA A 78 4.79 -3.37 11.28
N PHE A 79 5.92 -4.01 10.99
CA PHE A 79 6.00 -5.37 10.48
C PHE A 79 5.74 -6.47 11.53
N ALA A 80 5.63 -6.10 12.80
CA ALA A 80 5.15 -7.02 13.85
C ALA A 80 3.67 -7.44 13.66
N ASN A 81 2.90 -6.71 12.86
CA ASN A 81 1.47 -6.95 12.62
C ASN A 81 1.27 -7.89 11.43
N LYS A 82 1.32 -9.19 11.64
CA LYS A 82 1.31 -10.20 10.56
C LYS A 82 -0.04 -10.42 9.89
N ASP A 83 -1.13 -10.02 10.51
CA ASP A 83 -2.49 -10.20 9.99
C ASP A 83 -2.97 -9.05 9.09
N CYS A 84 -2.05 -8.18 8.69
CA CYS A 84 -2.31 -7.03 7.85
C CYS A 84 -1.76 -7.23 6.43
N VAL A 85 -2.29 -6.45 5.50
CA VAL A 85 -1.69 -6.22 4.18
C VAL A 85 -0.79 -4.99 4.27
N PHE A 86 0.44 -5.10 3.81
CA PHE A 86 1.37 -3.97 3.78
C PHE A 86 1.32 -3.28 2.43
N ASP A 87 1.07 -1.98 2.43
CA ASP A 87 1.14 -1.12 1.25
C ASP A 87 2.46 -0.33 1.28
N LEU A 88 3.45 -0.79 0.51
CA LEU A 88 4.77 -0.17 0.44
C LEU A 88 4.79 0.92 -0.63
N ALA A 89 4.41 2.13 -0.24
CA ALA A 89 4.39 3.31 -1.08
C ALA A 89 5.69 4.12 -0.94
N LEU A 90 6.80 3.43 -1.10
CA LEU A 90 8.15 3.98 -0.94
C LEU A 90 8.77 4.39 -2.28
N PRO A 91 9.68 5.38 -2.28
CA PRO A 91 10.53 5.63 -3.43
C PRO A 91 11.31 4.37 -3.83
N PRO A 92 11.58 4.15 -5.13
CA PRO A 92 12.30 2.94 -5.60
C PRO A 92 13.63 2.69 -4.89
N ALA A 93 14.33 3.77 -4.50
CA ALA A 93 15.61 3.69 -3.80
C ALA A 93 15.53 3.06 -2.40
N ASN A 94 14.36 3.10 -1.77
CA ASN A 94 14.16 2.59 -0.40
C ASN A 94 13.41 1.26 -0.37
N LEU A 95 12.90 0.81 -1.53
CA LEU A 95 12.02 -0.36 -1.58
C LEU A 95 12.76 -1.65 -1.27
N LEU A 96 13.99 -1.83 -1.78
CA LEU A 96 14.78 -3.04 -1.55
C LEU A 96 15.04 -3.26 -0.05
N GLU A 97 15.49 -2.23 0.67
CA GLU A 97 15.72 -2.29 2.12
C GLU A 97 14.45 -2.66 2.89
N ALA A 98 13.31 -2.05 2.52
CA ALA A 98 12.05 -2.36 3.17
C ALA A 98 11.62 -3.81 2.93
N VAL A 99 11.79 -4.31 1.71
CA VAL A 99 11.45 -5.70 1.34
C VAL A 99 12.31 -6.70 2.08
N GLU A 100 13.59 -6.42 2.30
CA GLU A 100 14.48 -7.27 3.10
C GLU A 100 14.01 -7.43 4.54
N LYS A 101 13.38 -6.40 5.10
CA LYS A 101 12.82 -6.37 6.47
C LYS A 101 11.41 -6.95 6.60
N LEU A 102 10.71 -7.16 5.48
CA LEU A 102 9.36 -7.74 5.52
C LEU A 102 9.35 -9.12 6.18
N PRO A 103 8.34 -9.43 7.00
CA PRO A 103 8.17 -10.78 7.53
C PRO A 103 7.88 -11.79 6.43
N GLU A 104 8.03 -13.07 6.77
CA GLU A 104 7.60 -14.16 5.91
C GLU A 104 6.08 -14.35 5.97
N ASN A 105 5.51 -14.92 4.89
CA ASN A 105 4.10 -15.30 4.79
C ASN A 105 3.12 -14.15 5.04
N ILE A 106 3.40 -12.98 4.48
CA ILE A 106 2.53 -11.79 4.51
C ILE A 106 2.10 -11.38 3.09
N TYR A 107 1.09 -10.53 3.03
CA TYR A 107 0.66 -9.90 1.78
C TYR A 107 1.20 -8.48 1.71
N ALA A 108 1.77 -8.13 0.56
CA ALA A 108 2.28 -6.78 0.32
C ALA A 108 1.92 -6.27 -1.07
N ILE A 109 1.60 -4.99 -1.14
CA ILE A 109 1.39 -4.22 -2.37
C ILE A 109 2.60 -3.30 -2.54
N PHE A 110 3.16 -3.24 -3.73
CA PHE A 110 4.32 -2.41 -4.03
C PHE A 110 3.94 -1.32 -5.01
N GLN A 111 4.35 -0.10 -4.73
CA GLN A 111 4.21 1.00 -5.67
C GLN A 111 5.23 0.85 -6.81
N LYS A 112 4.81 1.27 -8.00
CA LYS A 112 5.71 1.36 -9.16
C LYS A 112 6.67 2.56 -9.03
N PRO A 113 7.85 2.49 -9.66
CA PRO A 113 8.49 1.33 -10.27
C PRO A 113 9.08 0.40 -9.19
N LEU A 114 9.17 -0.90 -9.53
CA LEU A 114 9.73 -1.91 -8.63
C LEU A 114 11.27 -1.88 -8.69
N GLY A 115 11.88 -0.86 -8.10
CA GLY A 115 13.32 -0.63 -8.14
C GLY A 115 13.73 0.43 -9.17
N ARG A 116 14.96 0.92 -9.05
CA ARG A 116 15.57 1.93 -9.95
C ARG A 116 16.10 1.32 -11.23
N THR A 117 16.38 0.03 -11.21
CA THR A 117 16.92 -0.75 -12.33
C THR A 117 16.20 -2.09 -12.45
N LEU A 118 16.33 -2.74 -13.62
CA LEU A 118 15.84 -4.10 -13.82
C LEU A 118 16.46 -5.09 -12.83
N GLN A 119 17.74 -4.89 -12.49
CA GLN A 119 18.44 -5.74 -11.51
C GLN A 119 17.79 -5.62 -10.12
N GLU A 120 17.56 -4.41 -9.63
CA GLU A 120 16.88 -4.20 -8.34
C GLU A 120 15.48 -4.81 -8.34
N GLY A 121 14.70 -4.63 -9.40
CA GLY A 121 13.38 -5.26 -9.55
C GLY A 121 13.44 -6.78 -9.49
N ASN A 122 14.43 -7.39 -10.13
CA ASN A 122 14.66 -8.83 -10.07
C ASN A 122 15.09 -9.30 -8.67
N ASP A 123 15.90 -8.52 -7.96
CA ASP A 123 16.34 -8.86 -6.61
C ASP A 123 15.17 -8.77 -5.62
N ILE A 124 14.35 -7.73 -5.69
CA ILE A 124 13.10 -7.61 -4.92
C ILE A 124 12.20 -8.83 -5.17
N ARG A 125 11.97 -9.19 -6.44
CA ARG A 125 11.17 -10.37 -6.80
C ARG A 125 11.72 -11.65 -6.18
N LYS A 126 13.04 -11.87 -6.25
CA LYS A 126 13.69 -13.05 -5.65
C LYS A 126 13.52 -13.12 -4.14
N ILE A 127 13.60 -11.98 -3.45
CA ILE A 127 13.39 -11.91 -2.00
C ILE A 127 11.94 -12.25 -1.67
N CYS A 128 10.97 -11.66 -2.39
CA CYS A 128 9.55 -11.94 -2.18
C CYS A 128 9.19 -13.41 -2.41
N HIS A 129 9.85 -14.10 -3.33
CA HIS A 129 9.62 -15.54 -3.56
C HIS A 129 10.18 -16.45 -2.46
N LYS A 130 11.04 -15.93 -1.59
CA LYS A 130 11.63 -16.69 -0.47
C LYS A 130 10.89 -16.46 0.84
N LYS A 131 10.03 -15.44 0.87
CA LYS A 131 9.24 -15.04 2.04
C LYS A 131 7.79 -15.49 1.94
#